data_73cc802bf26ea678ede079e27bd32df1
#
_entry.id   73cc802bf26ea678ede079e27bd32df1
#
_cell.length_a   1.000
_cell.length_b   1.000
_cell.length_c   1.000
_cell.angle_alpha   90.00
_cell.angle_beta   90.00
_cell.angle_gamma   90.00
#
_symmetry.space_group_name_H-M   'P 1'
#
loop_
_entity.id
_entity.type
_entity.pdbx_description
1 polymer ?
#
loop_
_entity_poly.entity_id
_entity_poly.type
_entity_poly.pdbx_seq_one_letter_code
_entity_poly.pdbx_strand_id
1 'polypeptide(L)'
;MNRLCVVLPAKDECLGISKTLRSILNAGVMQSDVYVIDDGSTDGTGEIAASFGVNVVRNSQNIGKARSLQQLAAISELPRRYSYICLMDADTEVSTEYFRVVKLALGRPGVAAVCGRAKSAPHNWLTAYRCLAYWISHSIYKDGQSNMGVITVTPGCASSFRAEVFQQLEWSTDTIVEDMDCTVQIHRRRLGKIVYHKKALVSTQDPSTLRDYIKQMYRWNTGAWQIGMKYGMFGGVSKIDWEYKLLMGEGLVFGVLFLMLPVWAAISPRIALYGVAMDSAVLMLLSLLCAISDRRADVLFASPLYGLVRFIDCSVFLYSFWNTVVQRKRVRGWFAVKRY
;
A
#
# COMPACT_ATOMS: atom_id res chain seq x y z
N MET A 1 26.28 8.36 -12.48
CA MET A 1 26.19 7.03 -11.81
C MET A 1 24.77 6.89 -11.24
N ASN A 2 24.05 5.84 -11.60
CA ASN A 2 22.67 5.62 -11.12
C ASN A 2 22.68 5.08 -9.67
N ARG A 3 23.00 5.93 -8.67
CA ARG A 3 22.94 5.59 -7.25
C ARG A 3 21.50 5.59 -6.76
N LEU A 4 21.21 4.65 -5.86
CA LEU A 4 19.90 4.49 -5.25
C LEU A 4 20.06 4.57 -3.73
N CYS A 5 19.17 5.28 -3.05
CA CYS A 5 19.04 5.18 -1.60
C CYS A 5 17.68 4.59 -1.19
N VAL A 6 17.65 4.06 0.02
CA VAL A 6 16.44 3.55 0.67
C VAL A 6 16.11 4.42 1.86
N VAL A 7 14.84 4.81 1.97
CA VAL A 7 14.31 5.64 3.06
C VAL A 7 13.23 4.86 3.80
N LEU A 8 13.40 4.72 5.10
CA LEU A 8 12.56 3.96 6.01
C LEU A 8 12.02 4.87 7.13
N PRO A 9 10.82 5.46 7.00
CA PRO A 9 10.14 6.04 8.13
C PRO A 9 9.76 4.96 9.14
N ALA A 10 10.12 5.15 10.41
CA ALA A 10 9.89 4.19 11.48
C ALA A 10 9.30 4.86 12.72
N LYS A 11 8.33 4.23 13.35
CA LYS A 11 7.77 4.62 14.64
C LYS A 11 7.36 3.37 15.43
N ASP A 12 8.09 3.08 16.51
CA ASP A 12 7.86 1.92 17.37
C ASP A 12 7.84 0.59 16.59
N GLU A 13 8.92 0.33 15.84
CA GLU A 13 9.10 -0.82 14.94
C GLU A 13 10.27 -1.75 15.37
N CYS A 14 10.61 -1.79 16.67
CA CYS A 14 11.74 -2.58 17.19
C CYS A 14 11.67 -4.07 16.80
N LEU A 15 10.47 -4.64 16.64
CA LEU A 15 10.26 -6.05 16.28
C LEU A 15 10.51 -6.33 14.79
N GLY A 16 10.28 -5.35 13.90
CA GLY A 16 10.35 -5.52 12.44
C GLY A 16 11.64 -5.03 11.81
N ILE A 17 12.17 -3.89 12.29
CA ILE A 17 13.21 -3.12 11.60
C ILE A 17 14.50 -3.91 11.33
N SER A 18 14.89 -4.82 12.22
CA SER A 18 16.08 -5.67 12.02
C SER A 18 15.95 -6.58 10.80
N LYS A 19 14.77 -7.18 10.57
CA LYS A 19 14.51 -8.04 9.41
C LYS A 19 14.51 -7.21 8.13
N THR A 20 13.87 -6.05 8.16
CA THR A 20 13.83 -5.10 7.06
C THR A 20 15.23 -4.67 6.64
N LEU A 21 16.07 -4.18 7.58
CA LEU A 21 17.44 -3.75 7.30
C LEU A 21 18.30 -4.88 6.75
N ARG A 22 18.24 -6.08 7.34
CA ARG A 22 18.96 -7.25 6.83
C ARG A 22 18.57 -7.57 5.40
N SER A 23 17.27 -7.54 5.06
CA SER A 23 16.79 -7.84 3.71
C SER A 23 17.32 -6.83 2.69
N ILE A 24 17.35 -5.53 3.05
CA ILE A 24 17.86 -4.45 2.21
C ILE A 24 19.38 -4.60 1.95
N LEU A 25 20.15 -4.84 3.01
CA LEU A 25 21.60 -5.03 2.90
C LEU A 25 21.93 -6.30 2.09
N ASN A 26 21.21 -7.40 2.33
CA ASN A 26 21.36 -8.64 1.57
C ASN A 26 20.97 -8.49 0.08
N ALA A 27 20.11 -7.53 -0.25
CA ALA A 27 19.77 -7.18 -1.62
C ALA A 27 20.79 -6.22 -2.29
N GLY A 28 21.95 -5.98 -1.63
CA GLY A 28 23.09 -5.28 -2.18
C GLY A 28 23.07 -3.76 -2.06
N VAL A 29 22.27 -3.20 -1.15
CA VAL A 29 22.34 -1.76 -0.82
C VAL A 29 23.41 -1.54 0.26
N MET A 30 24.27 -0.54 0.08
CA MET A 30 25.30 -0.20 1.08
C MET A 30 24.65 0.47 2.30
N GLN A 31 25.19 0.25 3.49
CA GLN A 31 24.72 0.88 4.73
C GLN A 31 24.65 2.41 4.62
N SER A 32 25.63 3.03 3.98
CA SER A 32 25.67 4.47 3.72
C SER A 32 24.55 5.01 2.81
N ASP A 33 23.84 4.13 2.09
CA ASP A 33 22.75 4.47 1.18
C ASP A 33 21.37 4.15 1.79
N VAL A 34 21.32 3.72 3.07
CA VAL A 34 20.09 3.47 3.83
C VAL A 34 19.88 4.57 4.87
N TYR A 35 18.68 5.14 4.89
CA TYR A 35 18.27 6.21 5.80
C TYR A 35 17.04 5.76 6.57
N VAL A 36 17.15 5.67 7.89
CA VAL A 36 16.03 5.44 8.80
C VAL A 36 15.62 6.77 9.42
N ILE A 37 14.34 7.11 9.32
CA ILE A 37 13.76 8.28 10.00
C ILE A 37 13.01 7.75 11.22
N ASP A 38 13.63 7.87 12.39
CA ASP A 38 13.01 7.52 13.66
C ASP A 38 12.11 8.66 14.12
N ASP A 39 10.79 8.51 13.94
CA ASP A 39 9.79 9.54 14.26
C ASP A 39 9.43 9.56 15.75
N GLY A 40 10.43 9.68 16.59
CA GLY A 40 10.30 9.76 18.04
C GLY A 40 9.89 8.43 18.66
N SER A 41 10.48 7.31 18.26
CA SER A 41 10.22 5.99 18.86
C SER A 41 10.68 5.92 20.31
N THR A 42 9.98 5.09 21.08
CA THR A 42 10.25 4.88 22.53
C THR A 42 10.61 3.43 22.86
N ASP A 43 10.70 2.57 21.86
CA ASP A 43 10.88 1.12 21.99
C ASP A 43 12.29 0.63 21.61
N GLY A 44 13.23 1.53 21.33
CA GLY A 44 14.59 1.18 20.91
C GLY A 44 14.77 1.03 19.38
N THR A 45 13.75 1.37 18.57
CA THR A 45 13.82 1.28 17.09
C THR A 45 15.05 1.99 16.53
N GLY A 46 15.32 3.21 16.97
CA GLY A 46 16.44 4.02 16.46
C GLY A 46 17.81 3.45 16.84
N GLU A 47 17.96 2.91 18.04
CA GLU A 47 19.17 2.24 18.54
C GLU A 47 19.45 0.97 17.73
N ILE A 48 18.41 0.17 17.49
CA ILE A 48 18.50 -1.02 16.64
C ILE A 48 18.94 -0.63 15.22
N ALA A 49 18.34 0.39 14.64
CA ALA A 49 18.73 0.86 13.31
C ALA A 49 20.19 1.32 13.26
N ALA A 50 20.64 2.10 14.25
CA ALA A 50 22.02 2.59 14.36
C ALA A 50 23.03 1.43 14.46
N SER A 51 22.69 0.32 15.13
CA SER A 51 23.55 -0.85 15.25
C SER A 51 23.87 -1.54 13.91
N PHE A 52 23.07 -1.30 12.87
CA PHE A 52 23.32 -1.77 11.50
C PHE A 52 24.30 -0.87 10.72
N GLY A 53 24.77 0.23 11.29
CA GLY A 53 25.67 1.18 10.62
C GLY A 53 24.99 2.01 9.50
N VAL A 54 23.66 2.08 9.50
CA VAL A 54 22.87 2.90 8.56
C VAL A 54 22.73 4.33 9.09
N ASN A 55 22.31 5.25 8.20
CA ASN A 55 22.05 6.63 8.62
C ASN A 55 20.72 6.71 9.38
N VAL A 56 20.74 7.24 10.60
CA VAL A 56 19.55 7.43 11.44
C VAL A 56 19.31 8.92 11.68
N VAL A 57 18.14 9.41 11.26
CA VAL A 57 17.65 10.76 11.55
C VAL A 57 16.55 10.64 12.59
N ARG A 58 16.72 11.26 13.76
CA ARG A 58 15.74 11.17 14.87
C ARG A 58 14.96 12.45 15.02
N ASN A 59 13.64 12.33 15.09
CA ASN A 59 12.76 13.38 15.54
C ASN A 59 12.63 13.34 17.07
N SER A 60 12.60 14.51 17.70
CA SER A 60 12.42 14.61 19.18
C SER A 60 11.03 14.15 19.64
N GLN A 61 10.05 14.16 18.74
CA GLN A 61 8.68 13.72 18.97
C GLN A 61 8.06 13.20 17.67
N ASN A 62 6.97 12.45 17.77
CA ASN A 62 6.21 12.01 16.62
C ASN A 62 5.58 13.21 15.87
N ILE A 63 6.01 13.42 14.63
CA ILE A 63 5.47 14.47 13.75
C ILE A 63 4.68 13.87 12.57
N GLY A 64 4.69 12.56 12.42
CA GLY A 64 4.01 11.79 11.37
C GLY A 64 4.86 11.57 10.13
N LYS A 65 4.59 10.45 9.43
CA LYS A 65 5.37 9.95 8.29
C LYS A 65 5.58 11.00 7.19
N ALA A 66 4.51 11.71 6.80
CA ALA A 66 4.59 12.72 5.73
C ALA A 66 5.57 13.86 6.08
N ARG A 67 5.49 14.40 7.31
CA ARG A 67 6.39 15.47 7.76
C ARG A 67 7.82 14.97 7.92
N SER A 68 8.02 13.76 8.42
CA SER A 68 9.33 13.12 8.55
C SER A 68 10.00 12.97 7.18
N LEU A 69 9.26 12.55 6.15
CA LEU A 69 9.75 12.46 4.78
C LEU A 69 10.09 13.84 4.20
N GLN A 70 9.26 14.85 4.45
CA GLN A 70 9.51 16.23 4.03
C GLN A 70 10.80 16.80 4.66
N GLN A 71 11.02 16.57 5.95
CA GLN A 71 12.25 16.99 6.64
C GLN A 71 13.48 16.31 6.05
N LEU A 72 13.45 15.01 5.83
CA LEU A 72 14.58 14.30 5.25
C LEU A 72 14.91 14.82 3.85
N ALA A 73 13.91 15.03 3.01
CA ALA A 73 14.11 15.58 1.67
C ALA A 73 14.79 16.96 1.71
N ALA A 74 14.48 17.78 2.74
CA ALA A 74 15.08 19.11 2.92
C ALA A 74 16.51 19.07 3.51
N ILE A 75 16.76 18.19 4.49
CA ILE A 75 18.02 18.17 5.26
C ILE A 75 19.13 17.41 4.51
N SER A 76 18.81 16.31 3.85
CA SER A 76 19.79 15.32 3.41
C SER A 76 20.34 15.52 2.00
N GLU A 77 19.88 16.51 1.26
CA GLU A 77 20.21 16.69 -0.16
C GLU A 77 20.09 15.39 -1.01
N LEU A 78 19.24 14.43 -0.54
CA LEU A 78 19.11 13.12 -1.18
C LEU A 78 18.90 13.22 -2.70
N PRO A 79 18.03 14.12 -3.21
CA PRO A 79 17.82 14.22 -4.65
C PRO A 79 19.05 14.67 -5.45
N ARG A 80 20.04 15.33 -4.78
CA ARG A 80 21.30 15.70 -5.41
C ARG A 80 22.34 14.58 -5.40
N ARG A 81 22.29 13.72 -4.37
CA ARG A 81 23.27 12.63 -4.17
C ARG A 81 22.88 11.34 -4.89
N TYR A 82 21.58 11.11 -5.09
CA TYR A 82 21.04 9.87 -5.64
C TYR A 82 20.17 10.12 -6.88
N SER A 83 20.19 9.18 -7.81
CA SER A 83 19.31 9.20 -8.98
C SER A 83 17.94 8.60 -8.68
N TYR A 84 17.88 7.69 -7.70
CA TYR A 84 16.66 6.97 -7.33
C TYR A 84 16.48 6.93 -5.81
N ILE A 85 15.23 7.08 -5.35
CA ILE A 85 14.84 7.05 -3.95
C ILE A 85 13.76 5.99 -3.80
N CYS A 86 14.01 4.98 -2.95
CA CYS A 86 13.05 3.93 -2.60
C CYS A 86 12.48 4.22 -1.23
N LEU A 87 11.16 4.40 -1.15
CA LEU A 87 10.43 4.46 0.11
C LEU A 87 9.93 3.07 0.47
N MET A 88 10.14 2.68 1.72
CA MET A 88 9.71 1.40 2.27
C MET A 88 9.25 1.58 3.71
N ASP A 89 8.32 0.74 4.14
CA ASP A 89 7.93 0.71 5.56
C ASP A 89 8.95 -0.10 6.38
N ALA A 90 9.09 0.21 7.66
CA ALA A 90 10.10 -0.38 8.55
C ALA A 90 9.82 -1.86 8.93
N ASP A 91 8.68 -2.41 8.50
CA ASP A 91 8.22 -3.79 8.66
C ASP A 91 8.27 -4.62 7.36
N THR A 92 8.95 -4.11 6.34
CA THR A 92 8.92 -4.65 4.97
C THR A 92 10.24 -5.32 4.61
N GLU A 93 10.19 -6.58 4.20
CA GLU A 93 11.32 -7.34 3.70
C GLU A 93 11.33 -7.36 2.16
N VAL A 94 12.48 -7.10 1.54
CA VAL A 94 12.62 -7.07 0.08
C VAL A 94 13.19 -8.36 -0.46
N SER A 95 12.80 -8.73 -1.69
CA SER A 95 13.48 -9.79 -2.43
C SER A 95 14.89 -9.36 -2.86
N THR A 96 15.80 -10.30 -3.02
CA THR A 96 17.20 -10.06 -3.43
C THR A 96 17.32 -9.32 -4.76
N GLU A 97 16.33 -9.47 -5.65
CA GLU A 97 16.33 -8.81 -6.96
C GLU A 97 15.67 -7.40 -6.94
N TYR A 98 15.05 -7.00 -5.83
CA TYR A 98 14.23 -5.80 -5.77
C TYR A 98 14.90 -4.56 -6.36
N PHE A 99 16.04 -4.17 -5.80
CA PHE A 99 16.73 -2.94 -6.21
C PHE A 99 17.30 -3.00 -7.61
N ARG A 100 17.70 -4.20 -8.07
CA ARG A 100 18.17 -4.41 -9.45
C ARG A 100 17.04 -4.14 -10.45
N VAL A 101 15.86 -4.70 -10.24
CA VAL A 101 14.75 -4.52 -11.18
C VAL A 101 14.17 -3.11 -11.12
N VAL A 102 14.16 -2.48 -9.93
CA VAL A 102 13.74 -1.09 -9.76
C VAL A 102 14.68 -0.14 -10.51
N LYS A 103 16.00 -0.29 -10.37
CA LYS A 103 17.00 0.52 -11.10
C LYS A 103 16.81 0.40 -12.61
N LEU A 104 16.60 -0.83 -13.11
CA LEU A 104 16.39 -1.06 -14.55
C LEU A 104 15.08 -0.40 -15.04
N ALA A 105 14.03 -0.46 -14.26
CA ALA A 105 12.75 0.14 -14.63
C ALA A 105 12.81 1.68 -14.60
N LEU A 106 13.34 2.28 -13.52
CA LEU A 106 13.53 3.73 -13.40
C LEU A 106 14.53 4.29 -14.42
N GLY A 107 15.48 3.48 -14.88
CA GLY A 107 16.43 3.88 -15.94
C GLY A 107 15.78 4.08 -17.30
N ARG A 108 14.56 3.59 -17.54
CA ARG A 108 13.86 3.76 -18.81
C ARG A 108 13.40 5.21 -18.99
N PRO A 109 13.52 5.80 -20.20
CA PRO A 109 13.03 7.15 -20.45
C PRO A 109 11.55 7.32 -20.10
N GLY A 110 11.21 8.44 -19.47
CA GLY A 110 9.82 8.80 -19.14
C GLY A 110 9.19 8.05 -17.96
N VAL A 111 9.91 7.14 -17.30
CA VAL A 111 9.44 6.49 -16.07
C VAL A 111 9.74 7.39 -14.87
N ALA A 112 8.70 7.81 -14.16
CA ALA A 112 8.77 8.66 -12.95
C ALA A 112 8.89 7.83 -11.67
N ALA A 113 8.13 6.74 -11.60
CA ALA A 113 8.06 5.89 -10.41
C ALA A 113 7.84 4.41 -10.78
N VAL A 114 8.25 3.54 -9.87
CA VAL A 114 8.01 2.10 -9.91
C VAL A 114 7.16 1.69 -8.72
N CYS A 115 6.04 1.04 -9.02
CA CYS A 115 5.20 0.37 -8.07
C CYS A 115 5.67 -1.09 -7.93
N GLY A 116 6.16 -1.49 -6.78
CA GLY A 116 6.52 -2.86 -6.48
C GLY A 116 5.30 -3.71 -6.14
N ARG A 117 5.52 -5.01 -6.00
CA ARG A 117 4.52 -6.00 -5.60
C ARG A 117 4.61 -6.26 -4.10
N ALA A 118 3.56 -5.93 -3.36
CA ALA A 118 3.44 -6.31 -1.96
C ALA A 118 2.83 -7.71 -1.81
N LYS A 119 3.29 -8.43 -0.79
CA LYS A 119 2.79 -9.73 -0.36
C LYS A 119 2.68 -9.75 1.16
N SER A 120 1.59 -10.29 1.69
CA SER A 120 1.40 -10.44 3.13
C SER A 120 2.30 -11.55 3.69
N ALA A 121 3.02 -11.27 4.77
CA ALA A 121 3.77 -12.27 5.51
C ALA A 121 2.82 -13.33 6.11
N PRO A 122 3.18 -14.64 6.09
CA PRO A 122 2.32 -15.68 6.64
C PRO A 122 2.28 -15.61 8.16
N HIS A 123 1.08 -15.60 8.74
CA HIS A 123 0.89 -15.65 10.20
C HIS A 123 -0.37 -16.39 10.59
N ASN A 124 -1.54 -15.99 10.08
CA ASN A 124 -2.83 -16.63 10.36
C ASN A 124 -3.80 -16.54 9.16
N TRP A 125 -5.03 -17.01 9.34
CA TRP A 125 -6.06 -17.00 8.30
C TRP A 125 -6.38 -15.60 7.75
N LEU A 126 -6.26 -14.54 8.57
CA LEU A 126 -6.51 -13.16 8.15
C LEU A 126 -5.37 -12.64 7.27
N THR A 127 -4.12 -12.95 7.60
CA THR A 127 -2.97 -12.64 6.74
C THR A 127 -2.96 -13.48 5.47
N ALA A 128 -3.57 -14.67 5.48
CA ALA A 128 -3.83 -15.46 4.28
C ALA A 128 -4.84 -14.75 3.36
N TYR A 129 -5.95 -14.20 3.90
CA TYR A 129 -6.87 -13.35 3.15
C TYR A 129 -6.17 -12.10 2.58
N ARG A 130 -5.32 -11.45 3.37
CA ARG A 130 -4.55 -10.29 2.91
C ARG A 130 -3.61 -10.65 1.75
N CYS A 131 -3.01 -11.84 1.79
CA CYS A 131 -2.21 -12.36 0.67
C CYS A 131 -3.04 -12.47 -0.61
N LEU A 132 -4.26 -13.02 -0.52
CA LEU A 132 -5.20 -13.09 -1.66
C LEU A 132 -5.57 -11.69 -2.16
N ALA A 133 -5.91 -10.76 -1.27
CA ALA A 133 -6.28 -9.39 -1.62
C ALA A 133 -5.13 -8.66 -2.34
N TYR A 134 -3.90 -8.81 -1.86
CA TYR A 134 -2.72 -8.29 -2.57
C TYR A 134 -2.49 -8.98 -3.91
N TRP A 135 -2.66 -10.30 -3.98
CA TRP A 135 -2.50 -11.03 -5.24
C TRP A 135 -3.48 -10.53 -6.30
N ILE A 136 -4.76 -10.37 -5.96
CA ILE A 136 -5.78 -9.80 -6.85
C ILE A 136 -5.39 -8.38 -7.26
N SER A 137 -5.09 -7.51 -6.29
CA SER A 137 -4.73 -6.12 -6.54
C SER A 137 -3.52 -5.99 -7.47
N HIS A 138 -2.48 -6.80 -7.27
CA HIS A 138 -1.24 -6.69 -8.02
C HIS A 138 -1.23 -7.46 -9.34
N SER A 139 -1.84 -8.65 -9.39
CA SER A 139 -1.80 -9.50 -10.58
C SER A 139 -2.91 -9.17 -11.59
N ILE A 140 -4.01 -8.58 -11.14
CA ILE A 140 -5.14 -8.22 -12.00
C ILE A 140 -5.17 -6.70 -12.22
N TYR A 141 -5.36 -5.91 -11.15
CA TYR A 141 -5.57 -4.47 -11.30
C TYR A 141 -4.28 -3.72 -11.66
N LYS A 142 -3.19 -3.87 -10.92
CA LYS A 142 -1.97 -3.06 -11.14
C LYS A 142 -1.26 -3.37 -12.45
N ASP A 143 -1.30 -4.61 -12.91
CA ASP A 143 -0.73 -4.96 -14.21
C ASP A 143 -1.51 -4.28 -15.34
N GLY A 144 -2.85 -4.34 -15.30
CA GLY A 144 -3.74 -3.62 -16.20
C GLY A 144 -3.56 -2.10 -16.12
N GLN A 145 -3.58 -1.52 -14.93
CA GLN A 145 -3.37 -0.10 -14.68
C GLN A 145 -2.01 0.40 -15.20
N SER A 146 -0.95 -0.40 -15.04
CA SER A 146 0.38 -0.07 -15.55
C SER A 146 0.39 0.03 -17.08
N ASN A 147 -0.25 -0.92 -17.76
CA ASN A 147 -0.34 -0.92 -19.22
C ASN A 147 -1.17 0.26 -19.75
N MET A 148 -2.22 0.64 -19.05
CA MET A 148 -3.05 1.80 -19.39
C MET A 148 -2.44 3.14 -18.93
N GLY A 149 -1.42 3.12 -18.06
CA GLY A 149 -0.80 4.31 -17.49
C GLY A 149 -1.69 5.02 -16.45
N VAL A 150 -2.45 4.25 -15.65
CA VAL A 150 -3.45 4.76 -14.69
C VAL A 150 -3.30 4.16 -13.29
N ILE A 151 -2.08 3.81 -12.88
CA ILE A 151 -1.84 3.29 -11.52
C ILE A 151 -2.38 4.31 -10.51
N THR A 152 -3.30 3.86 -9.65
CA THR A 152 -4.00 4.69 -8.67
C THR A 152 -3.24 4.86 -7.35
N VAL A 153 -2.38 3.89 -7.00
CA VAL A 153 -1.54 3.94 -5.81
C VAL A 153 -0.23 3.18 -6.00
N THR A 154 0.87 3.82 -5.63
CA THR A 154 2.15 3.17 -5.38
C THR A 154 2.24 2.91 -3.87
N PRO A 155 2.17 1.65 -3.38
CA PRO A 155 2.06 1.39 -1.94
C PRO A 155 3.31 1.84 -1.20
N GLY A 156 3.14 2.44 -0.02
CA GLY A 156 4.23 3.01 0.78
C GLY A 156 5.34 2.03 1.11
N CYS A 157 5.03 0.73 1.20
CA CYS A 157 6.01 -0.33 1.45
C CYS A 157 6.85 -0.71 0.22
N ALA A 158 6.50 -0.26 -1.00
CA ALA A 158 7.15 -0.67 -2.25
C ALA A 158 7.12 0.42 -3.32
N SER A 159 7.34 1.67 -2.95
CA SER A 159 7.38 2.83 -3.85
C SER A 159 8.81 3.24 -4.15
N SER A 160 9.13 3.43 -5.43
CA SER A 160 10.45 3.90 -5.84
C SER A 160 10.32 4.99 -6.89
N PHE A 161 11.09 6.05 -6.76
CA PHE A 161 10.96 7.26 -7.56
C PHE A 161 12.29 7.67 -8.18
N ARG A 162 12.24 8.37 -9.32
CA ARG A 162 13.37 9.21 -9.72
C ARG A 162 13.53 10.32 -8.69
N ALA A 163 14.77 10.67 -8.36
CA ALA A 163 15.07 11.69 -7.38
C ALA A 163 14.47 13.06 -7.78
N GLU A 164 14.54 13.41 -9.07
CA GLU A 164 13.94 14.62 -9.63
C GLU A 164 12.41 14.68 -9.48
N VAL A 165 11.75 13.51 -9.54
CA VAL A 165 10.29 13.41 -9.30
C VAL A 165 10.01 13.52 -7.81
N PHE A 166 10.75 12.77 -6.98
CA PHE A 166 10.59 12.79 -5.53
C PHE A 166 10.69 14.21 -4.95
N GLN A 167 11.63 15.03 -5.44
CA GLN A 167 11.81 16.42 -5.03
C GLN A 167 10.61 17.30 -5.35
N GLN A 168 9.84 16.98 -6.39
CA GLN A 168 8.66 17.72 -6.80
C GLN A 168 7.39 17.28 -6.06
N LEU A 169 7.42 16.19 -5.30
CA LEU A 169 6.26 15.70 -4.55
C LEU A 169 6.05 16.52 -3.28
N GLU A 170 4.81 16.87 -3.02
CA GLU A 170 4.38 17.50 -1.78
C GLU A 170 3.88 16.45 -0.80
N TRP A 171 4.53 16.35 0.34
CA TRP A 171 4.16 15.44 1.42
C TRP A 171 3.10 16.09 2.31
N SER A 172 1.85 16.05 1.83
CA SER A 172 0.72 16.70 2.49
C SER A 172 0.22 15.90 3.68
N THR A 173 -0.21 16.62 4.73
CA THR A 173 -0.92 16.06 5.89
C THR A 173 -2.44 16.19 5.79
N ASP A 174 -2.96 16.62 4.63
CA ASP A 174 -4.39 16.81 4.40
C ASP A 174 -5.13 15.51 4.20
N THR A 175 -4.41 14.45 3.85
CA THR A 175 -4.93 13.10 3.65
C THR A 175 -4.17 12.11 4.54
N ILE A 176 -4.80 10.98 4.83
CA ILE A 176 -4.21 9.93 5.68
C ILE A 176 -3.55 8.80 4.86
N VAL A 177 -3.34 9.04 3.55
CA VAL A 177 -2.72 8.10 2.57
C VAL A 177 -1.75 8.89 1.68
N GLU A 178 -0.56 9.16 2.20
CA GLU A 178 0.47 9.96 1.53
C GLU A 178 0.97 9.33 0.22
N ASP A 179 0.96 8.01 0.14
CA ASP A 179 1.41 7.23 -1.00
C ASP A 179 0.45 7.38 -2.20
N MET A 180 -0.85 7.36 -1.95
CA MET A 180 -1.87 7.62 -2.97
C MET A 180 -1.84 9.10 -3.40
N ASP A 181 -1.64 10.02 -2.45
CA ASP A 181 -1.51 11.46 -2.74
C ASP A 181 -0.34 11.72 -3.70
N CYS A 182 0.84 11.18 -3.39
CA CYS A 182 2.01 11.27 -4.27
C CYS A 182 1.76 10.63 -5.65
N THR A 183 1.06 9.51 -5.70
CA THR A 183 0.71 8.85 -6.97
C THR A 183 -0.15 9.76 -7.85
N VAL A 184 -1.18 10.38 -7.27
CA VAL A 184 -2.07 11.29 -8.02
C VAL A 184 -1.33 12.57 -8.44
N GLN A 185 -0.42 13.10 -7.61
CA GLN A 185 0.42 14.24 -7.99
C GLN A 185 1.25 13.95 -9.25
N ILE A 186 1.86 12.74 -9.35
CA ILE A 186 2.63 12.36 -10.55
C ILE A 186 1.76 12.44 -11.80
N HIS A 187 0.52 11.93 -11.74
CA HIS A 187 -0.42 12.01 -12.86
C HIS A 187 -0.85 13.44 -13.18
N ARG A 188 -1.27 14.22 -12.16
CA ARG A 188 -1.79 15.60 -12.33
C ARG A 188 -0.73 16.55 -12.84
N ARG A 189 0.52 16.42 -12.37
CA ARG A 189 1.65 17.26 -12.77
C ARG A 189 2.38 16.71 -14.00
N ARG A 190 1.96 15.56 -14.54
CA ARG A 190 2.58 14.90 -15.71
C ARG A 190 4.08 14.65 -15.54
N LEU A 191 4.50 14.23 -14.36
CA LEU A 191 5.92 14.03 -14.03
C LEU A 191 6.53 12.78 -14.68
N GLY A 192 5.74 12.00 -15.38
CA GLY A 192 6.16 10.79 -16.11
C GLY A 192 5.23 9.60 -15.83
N LYS A 193 5.64 8.42 -16.32
CA LYS A 193 4.87 7.19 -16.18
C LYS A 193 5.17 6.51 -14.86
N ILE A 194 4.13 5.95 -14.24
CA ILE A 194 4.27 4.98 -13.14
C ILE A 194 4.15 3.59 -13.74
N VAL A 195 5.13 2.72 -13.46
CA VAL A 195 5.14 1.34 -13.96
C VAL A 195 5.08 0.35 -12.81
N TYR A 196 4.27 -0.69 -12.96
CA TYR A 196 4.25 -1.81 -12.03
C TYR A 196 5.31 -2.83 -12.43
N HIS A 197 6.02 -3.39 -11.44
CA HIS A 197 7.03 -4.42 -11.70
C HIS A 197 6.89 -5.61 -10.75
N LYS A 198 6.31 -6.73 -11.22
CA LYS A 198 5.98 -7.91 -10.41
C LYS A 198 7.18 -8.56 -9.70
N LYS A 199 8.41 -8.41 -10.22
CA LYS A 199 9.64 -8.91 -9.59
C LYS A 199 10.21 -7.97 -8.54
N ALA A 200 9.74 -6.71 -8.45
CA ALA A 200 10.04 -5.83 -7.34
C ALA A 200 9.16 -6.25 -6.16
N LEU A 201 9.45 -7.43 -5.58
CA LEU A 201 8.64 -8.08 -4.57
C LEU A 201 9.07 -7.66 -3.17
N VAL A 202 8.08 -7.34 -2.34
CA VAL A 202 8.24 -7.11 -0.91
C VAL A 202 7.27 -7.98 -0.12
N SER A 203 7.67 -8.36 1.09
CA SER A 203 6.82 -9.00 2.09
C SER A 203 6.62 -8.04 3.25
N THR A 204 5.37 -7.76 3.63
CA THR A 204 5.03 -6.83 4.71
C THR A 204 4.17 -7.51 5.76
N GLN A 205 4.24 -7.01 7.00
CA GLN A 205 3.38 -7.49 8.09
C GLN A 205 2.01 -6.80 7.97
N ASP A 206 0.97 -7.63 7.91
CA ASP A 206 -0.42 -7.17 7.91
C ASP A 206 -1.08 -7.39 9.28
N PRO A 207 -2.21 -6.74 9.57
CA PRO A 207 -2.96 -6.99 10.79
C PRO A 207 -3.29 -8.46 10.98
N SER A 208 -2.97 -8.98 12.16
CA SER A 208 -3.28 -10.36 12.55
C SER A 208 -4.58 -10.50 13.34
N THR A 209 -5.21 -9.36 13.73
CA THR A 209 -6.50 -9.30 14.42
C THR A 209 -7.55 -8.58 13.58
N LEU A 210 -8.82 -9.01 13.68
CA LEU A 210 -9.93 -8.34 13.00
C LEU A 210 -10.07 -6.86 13.39
N ARG A 211 -9.81 -6.54 14.67
CA ARG A 211 -9.87 -5.16 15.16
C ARG A 211 -8.91 -4.24 14.42
N ASP A 212 -7.66 -4.65 14.29
CA ASP A 212 -6.63 -3.84 13.62
C ASP A 212 -6.80 -3.86 12.11
N TYR A 213 -7.29 -4.98 11.55
CA TYR A 213 -7.70 -5.07 10.16
C TYR A 213 -8.79 -4.05 9.80
N ILE A 214 -9.87 -4.00 10.57
CA ILE A 214 -10.98 -3.03 10.37
C ILE A 214 -10.46 -1.59 10.41
N LYS A 215 -9.59 -1.27 11.38
CA LYS A 215 -8.98 0.07 11.49
C LYS A 215 -8.12 0.39 10.25
N GLN A 216 -7.31 -0.56 9.78
CA GLN A 216 -6.47 -0.37 8.59
C GLN A 216 -7.32 -0.18 7.34
N MET A 217 -8.36 -1.01 7.13
CA MET A 217 -9.26 -0.88 5.98
C MET A 217 -10.05 0.43 6.03
N TYR A 218 -10.55 0.81 7.21
CA TYR A 218 -11.23 2.10 7.39
C TYR A 218 -10.30 3.27 7.03
N ARG A 219 -9.06 3.25 7.49
CA ARG A 219 -8.05 4.26 7.15
C ARG A 219 -7.80 4.34 5.64
N TRP A 220 -7.57 3.21 4.98
CA TRP A 220 -7.28 3.17 3.54
C TRP A 220 -8.47 3.64 2.70
N ASN A 221 -9.67 3.15 3.01
CA ASN A 221 -10.88 3.55 2.31
C ASN A 221 -11.21 5.04 2.52
N THR A 222 -11.09 5.52 3.76
CA THR A 222 -11.27 6.95 4.09
C THR A 222 -10.26 7.81 3.31
N GLY A 223 -9.00 7.41 3.30
CA GLY A 223 -7.96 8.09 2.53
C GLY A 223 -8.24 8.10 1.03
N ALA A 224 -8.72 6.99 0.48
CA ALA A 224 -9.13 6.96 -0.92
C ALA A 224 -10.26 7.98 -1.19
N TRP A 225 -11.31 8.04 -0.39
CA TRP A 225 -12.35 9.05 -0.55
C TRP A 225 -11.82 10.49 -0.42
N GLN A 226 -10.90 10.75 0.52
CA GLN A 226 -10.25 12.06 0.68
C GLN A 226 -9.47 12.46 -0.59
N ILE A 227 -8.72 11.55 -1.19
CA ILE A 227 -7.98 11.78 -2.45
C ILE A 227 -8.95 12.09 -3.59
N GLY A 228 -10.01 11.31 -3.75
CA GLY A 228 -11.04 11.52 -4.77
C GLY A 228 -11.65 12.93 -4.69
N MET A 229 -11.93 13.40 -3.47
CA MET A 229 -12.46 14.76 -3.23
C MET A 229 -11.38 15.85 -3.42
N LYS A 230 -10.17 15.64 -2.85
CA LYS A 230 -9.06 16.61 -2.94
C LYS A 230 -8.72 16.97 -4.39
N TYR A 231 -8.68 15.97 -5.27
CA TYR A 231 -8.31 16.14 -6.66
C TYR A 231 -9.49 16.24 -7.63
N GLY A 232 -10.72 16.32 -7.12
CA GLY A 232 -11.93 16.43 -7.94
C GLY A 232 -12.13 15.25 -8.91
N MET A 233 -11.66 14.05 -8.54
CA MET A 233 -11.61 12.91 -9.48
C MET A 233 -13.00 12.43 -9.91
N PHE A 234 -14.02 12.62 -9.07
CA PHE A 234 -15.40 12.22 -9.37
C PHE A 234 -16.05 13.07 -10.49
N GLY A 235 -15.61 14.32 -10.65
CA GLY A 235 -16.03 15.19 -11.75
C GLY A 235 -15.05 15.26 -12.91
N GLY A 236 -13.85 14.70 -12.76
CA GLY A 236 -12.79 14.75 -13.74
C GLY A 236 -13.03 13.82 -14.94
N VAL A 237 -12.31 14.08 -16.05
CA VAL A 237 -12.46 13.34 -17.32
C VAL A 237 -11.15 12.70 -17.82
N SER A 238 -10.06 12.85 -17.08
CA SER A 238 -8.79 12.24 -17.44
C SER A 238 -8.85 10.70 -17.26
N LYS A 239 -7.88 9.98 -17.86
CA LYS A 239 -7.81 8.51 -17.74
C LYS A 239 -7.77 8.04 -16.28
N ILE A 240 -6.99 8.73 -15.44
CA ILE A 240 -6.90 8.39 -14.02
C ILE A 240 -8.21 8.66 -13.27
N ASP A 241 -8.97 9.69 -13.66
CA ASP A 241 -10.29 9.98 -13.07
C ASP A 241 -11.29 8.88 -13.40
N TRP A 242 -11.29 8.39 -14.64
CA TRP A 242 -12.15 7.27 -15.04
C TRP A 242 -11.81 5.99 -14.30
N GLU A 243 -10.51 5.64 -14.22
CA GLU A 243 -10.07 4.48 -13.45
C GLU A 243 -10.51 4.57 -11.99
N TYR A 244 -10.36 5.77 -11.40
CA TYR A 244 -10.73 6.01 -10.02
C TYR A 244 -12.24 5.89 -9.80
N LYS A 245 -13.05 6.46 -10.70
CA LYS A 245 -14.52 6.33 -10.66
C LYS A 245 -14.97 4.87 -10.80
N LEU A 246 -14.34 4.11 -11.68
CA LEU A 246 -14.66 2.68 -11.84
C LEU A 246 -14.37 1.89 -10.57
N LEU A 247 -13.17 2.04 -9.99
CA LEU A 247 -12.80 1.34 -8.76
C LEU A 247 -13.71 1.69 -7.57
N MET A 248 -13.98 2.98 -7.38
CA MET A 248 -14.81 3.43 -6.26
C MET A 248 -16.29 3.08 -6.49
N GLY A 249 -16.76 3.17 -7.75
CA GLY A 249 -18.10 2.80 -8.15
C GLY A 249 -18.36 1.30 -8.04
N GLU A 250 -17.42 0.47 -8.50
CA GLU A 250 -17.46 -0.98 -8.31
C GLU A 250 -17.62 -1.34 -6.83
N GLY A 251 -16.78 -0.75 -5.96
CA GLY A 251 -16.85 -0.97 -4.52
C GLY A 251 -18.20 -0.57 -3.91
N LEU A 252 -18.80 0.55 -4.37
CA LEU A 252 -20.12 0.98 -3.90
C LEU A 252 -21.22 0.01 -4.34
N VAL A 253 -21.27 -0.31 -5.64
CA VAL A 253 -22.30 -1.21 -6.20
C VAL A 253 -22.20 -2.60 -5.58
N PHE A 254 -20.99 -3.17 -5.58
CA PHE A 254 -20.75 -4.48 -4.99
C PHE A 254 -21.06 -4.49 -3.48
N GLY A 255 -20.62 -3.47 -2.73
CA GLY A 255 -20.85 -3.37 -1.30
C GLY A 255 -22.35 -3.31 -0.96
N VAL A 256 -23.12 -2.49 -1.69
CA VAL A 256 -24.58 -2.41 -1.49
C VAL A 256 -25.24 -3.73 -1.83
N LEU A 257 -24.98 -4.32 -3.00
CA LEU A 257 -25.58 -5.58 -3.42
C LEU A 257 -25.25 -6.72 -2.45
N PHE A 258 -24.03 -6.78 -1.96
CA PHE A 258 -23.59 -7.81 -1.02
C PHE A 258 -24.24 -7.66 0.35
N LEU A 259 -24.34 -6.44 0.90
CA LEU A 259 -25.01 -6.20 2.19
C LEU A 259 -26.54 -6.34 2.10
N MET A 260 -27.12 -6.27 0.91
CA MET A 260 -28.53 -6.57 0.68
C MET A 260 -28.86 -8.08 0.57
N LEU A 261 -27.89 -8.97 0.73
CA LEU A 261 -28.13 -10.43 0.70
C LEU A 261 -29.29 -10.90 1.57
N PRO A 262 -29.50 -10.40 2.82
CA PRO A 262 -30.69 -10.78 3.62
C PRO A 262 -32.02 -10.37 2.97
N VAL A 263 -32.06 -9.22 2.29
CA VAL A 263 -33.24 -8.74 1.55
C VAL A 263 -33.47 -9.63 0.32
N TRP A 264 -32.42 -9.95 -0.42
CA TRP A 264 -32.51 -10.88 -1.55
C TRP A 264 -33.00 -12.26 -1.10
N ALA A 265 -32.55 -12.75 0.06
CA ALA A 265 -32.99 -14.02 0.62
C ALA A 265 -34.49 -13.98 1.00
N ALA A 266 -35.01 -12.84 1.45
CA ALA A 266 -36.44 -12.67 1.76
C ALA A 266 -37.32 -12.62 0.47
N ILE A 267 -36.81 -12.00 -0.60
CA ILE A 267 -37.50 -11.91 -1.89
C ILE A 267 -37.42 -13.24 -2.65
N SER A 268 -36.25 -13.82 -2.75
CA SER A 268 -36.00 -15.08 -3.44
C SER A 268 -34.77 -15.80 -2.85
N PRO A 269 -34.99 -16.81 -1.98
CA PRO A 269 -33.90 -17.59 -1.41
C PRO A 269 -32.96 -18.20 -2.47
N ARG A 270 -33.50 -18.55 -3.66
CA ARG A 270 -32.71 -19.11 -4.76
C ARG A 270 -31.71 -18.10 -5.31
N ILE A 271 -32.13 -16.83 -5.53
CA ILE A 271 -31.23 -15.76 -6.03
C ILE A 271 -30.11 -15.51 -5.03
N ALA A 272 -30.44 -15.40 -3.74
CA ALA A 272 -29.45 -15.21 -2.69
C ALA A 272 -28.45 -16.38 -2.62
N LEU A 273 -28.95 -17.63 -2.72
CA LEU A 273 -28.10 -18.83 -2.73
C LEU A 273 -27.16 -18.84 -3.92
N TYR A 274 -27.66 -18.54 -5.16
CA TYR A 274 -26.82 -18.47 -6.36
C TYR A 274 -25.76 -17.37 -6.23
N GLY A 275 -26.12 -16.19 -5.69
CA GLY A 275 -25.16 -15.10 -5.46
C GLY A 275 -24.03 -15.50 -4.51
N VAL A 276 -24.35 -16.11 -3.38
CA VAL A 276 -23.37 -16.61 -2.41
C VAL A 276 -22.52 -17.74 -3.00
N ALA A 277 -23.15 -18.68 -3.70
CA ALA A 277 -22.43 -19.80 -4.33
C ALA A 277 -21.45 -19.31 -5.41
N MET A 278 -21.86 -18.37 -6.23
CA MET A 278 -21.02 -17.78 -7.28
C MET A 278 -19.85 -17.01 -6.65
N ASP A 279 -20.09 -16.15 -5.66
CA ASP A 279 -19.03 -15.41 -4.97
C ASP A 279 -18.03 -16.36 -4.30
N SER A 280 -18.52 -17.40 -3.61
CA SER A 280 -17.68 -18.41 -2.97
C SER A 280 -16.85 -19.20 -4.00
N ALA A 281 -17.42 -19.55 -5.14
CA ALA A 281 -16.73 -20.26 -6.20
C ALA A 281 -15.60 -19.40 -6.81
N VAL A 282 -15.89 -18.11 -7.06
CA VAL A 282 -14.88 -17.14 -7.54
C VAL A 282 -13.76 -16.98 -6.51
N LEU A 283 -14.10 -16.79 -5.23
CA LEU A 283 -13.10 -16.67 -4.17
C LEU A 283 -12.23 -17.93 -4.05
N MET A 284 -12.82 -19.11 -4.15
CA MET A 284 -12.08 -20.39 -4.10
C MET A 284 -11.15 -20.52 -5.31
N LEU A 285 -11.62 -20.19 -6.53
CA LEU A 285 -10.78 -20.21 -7.72
C LEU A 285 -9.60 -19.24 -7.60
N LEU A 286 -9.84 -17.99 -7.18
CA LEU A 286 -8.78 -17.00 -6.99
C LEU A 286 -7.82 -17.41 -5.86
N SER A 287 -8.32 -18.04 -4.80
CA SER A 287 -7.49 -18.59 -3.72
C SER A 287 -6.59 -19.73 -4.21
N LEU A 288 -7.09 -20.60 -5.07
CA LEU A 288 -6.31 -21.67 -5.70
C LEU A 288 -5.20 -21.08 -6.60
N LEU A 289 -5.53 -20.13 -7.45
CA LEU A 289 -4.56 -19.46 -8.33
C LEU A 289 -3.49 -18.71 -7.52
N CYS A 290 -3.89 -18.02 -6.46
CA CYS A 290 -2.97 -17.35 -5.54
C CYS A 290 -2.07 -18.37 -4.82
N ALA A 291 -2.64 -19.47 -4.31
CA ALA A 291 -1.91 -20.51 -3.60
C ALA A 291 -0.82 -21.14 -4.49
N ILE A 292 -1.12 -21.40 -5.76
CA ILE A 292 -0.16 -21.93 -6.74
C ILE A 292 0.90 -20.88 -7.08
N SER A 293 0.47 -19.64 -7.44
CA SER A 293 1.37 -18.56 -7.87
C SER A 293 2.36 -18.16 -6.77
N ASP A 294 1.86 -18.01 -5.55
CA ASP A 294 2.64 -17.48 -4.42
C ASP A 294 3.19 -18.58 -3.49
N ARG A 295 2.93 -19.86 -3.81
CA ARG A 295 3.29 -21.01 -2.98
C ARG A 295 2.80 -20.88 -1.54
N ARG A 296 1.51 -20.50 -1.37
CA ARG A 296 0.85 -20.18 -0.10
C ARG A 296 -0.42 -21.01 0.06
N ALA A 297 -0.25 -22.29 0.46
CA ALA A 297 -1.36 -23.22 0.65
C ALA A 297 -2.37 -22.76 1.72
N ASP A 298 -1.91 -22.01 2.74
CA ASP A 298 -2.75 -21.40 3.77
C ASP A 298 -3.85 -20.50 3.22
N VAL A 299 -3.62 -19.85 2.08
CA VAL A 299 -4.62 -19.01 1.38
C VAL A 299 -5.82 -19.86 0.93
N LEU A 300 -5.57 -21.07 0.42
CA LEU A 300 -6.64 -21.96 0.01
C LEU A 300 -7.39 -22.55 1.20
N PHE A 301 -6.66 -23.02 2.23
CA PHE A 301 -7.27 -23.59 3.42
C PHE A 301 -8.11 -22.60 4.23
N ALA A 302 -7.75 -21.33 4.22
CA ALA A 302 -8.51 -20.30 4.92
C ALA A 302 -9.70 -19.77 4.10
N SER A 303 -9.85 -20.14 2.83
CA SER A 303 -10.87 -19.59 1.92
C SER A 303 -12.34 -19.70 2.40
N PRO A 304 -12.75 -20.73 3.18
CA PRO A 304 -14.10 -20.77 3.73
C PRO A 304 -14.46 -19.61 4.65
N LEU A 305 -13.45 -18.94 5.26
CA LEU A 305 -13.64 -17.80 6.16
C LEU A 305 -13.72 -16.46 5.40
N TYR A 306 -13.41 -16.43 4.11
CA TYR A 306 -13.27 -15.17 3.35
C TYR A 306 -14.59 -14.45 3.12
N GLY A 307 -15.70 -15.16 3.08
CA GLY A 307 -17.02 -14.54 3.04
C GLY A 307 -17.31 -13.61 4.23
N LEU A 308 -16.83 -13.99 5.44
CA LEU A 308 -16.92 -13.14 6.64
C LEU A 308 -16.12 -11.84 6.48
N VAL A 309 -14.87 -11.98 5.98
CA VAL A 309 -14.01 -10.80 5.79
C VAL A 309 -14.58 -9.88 4.70
N ARG A 310 -15.17 -10.46 3.65
CA ARG A 310 -15.84 -9.71 2.59
C ARG A 310 -17.01 -8.88 3.11
N PHE A 311 -17.81 -9.45 4.03
CA PHE A 311 -18.86 -8.70 4.71
C PHE A 311 -18.29 -7.50 5.48
N ILE A 312 -17.19 -7.71 6.18
CA ILE A 312 -16.48 -6.64 6.91
C ILE A 312 -15.99 -5.57 5.93
N ASP A 313 -15.34 -5.98 4.83
CA ASP A 313 -14.80 -5.05 3.82
C ASP A 313 -15.89 -4.18 3.21
N CYS A 314 -17.01 -4.78 2.79
CA CYS A 314 -18.16 -4.05 2.26
C CYS A 314 -18.71 -3.06 3.29
N SER A 315 -18.88 -3.50 4.54
CA SER A 315 -19.39 -2.66 5.62
C SER A 315 -18.47 -1.48 5.91
N VAL A 316 -17.16 -1.73 6.02
CA VAL A 316 -16.14 -0.69 6.27
C VAL A 316 -16.04 0.28 5.10
N PHE A 317 -16.12 -0.22 3.85
CA PHE A 317 -16.07 0.63 2.66
C PHE A 317 -17.25 1.59 2.60
N LEU A 318 -18.49 1.08 2.77
CA LEU A 318 -19.70 1.91 2.77
C LEU A 318 -19.74 2.87 3.98
N TYR A 319 -19.29 2.43 5.15
CA TYR A 319 -19.19 3.29 6.32
C TYR A 319 -18.19 4.41 6.14
N SER A 320 -17.03 4.13 5.50
CA SER A 320 -16.03 5.15 5.16
C SER A 320 -16.58 6.16 4.16
N PHE A 321 -17.31 5.69 3.13
CA PHE A 321 -18.03 6.55 2.19
C PHE A 321 -18.99 7.50 2.90
N TRP A 322 -19.87 6.95 3.73
CA TRP A 322 -20.86 7.73 4.47
C TRP A 322 -20.19 8.82 5.34
N ASN A 323 -19.19 8.44 6.12
CA ASN A 323 -18.50 9.40 6.98
C ASN A 323 -17.75 10.47 6.21
N THR A 324 -17.04 10.09 5.14
CA THR A 324 -16.11 11.00 4.47
C THR A 324 -16.80 11.86 3.41
N VAL A 325 -17.69 11.25 2.60
CA VAL A 325 -18.33 11.95 1.47
C VAL A 325 -19.65 12.60 1.88
N VAL A 326 -20.51 11.86 2.60
CA VAL A 326 -21.83 12.35 2.95
C VAL A 326 -21.79 13.26 4.18
N GLN A 327 -21.19 12.79 5.29
CA GLN A 327 -21.09 13.58 6.51
C GLN A 327 -19.93 14.57 6.53
N ARG A 328 -19.00 14.48 5.57
CA ARG A 328 -17.80 15.34 5.45
C ARG A 328 -16.96 15.39 6.73
N LYS A 329 -16.91 14.30 7.50
CA LYS A 329 -16.09 14.19 8.71
C LYS A 329 -14.62 14.22 8.32
N ARG A 330 -13.84 15.10 8.94
CA ARG A 330 -12.39 15.12 8.80
C ARG A 330 -11.79 14.06 9.72
N VAL A 331 -11.37 12.95 9.13
CA VAL A 331 -10.58 11.94 9.84
C VAL A 331 -9.12 12.30 9.70
N ARG A 332 -8.47 12.58 10.83
CA ARG A 332 -7.02 12.82 10.93
C ARG A 332 -6.51 11.86 11.99
N GLY A 333 -5.56 11.07 11.68
CA GLY A 333 -4.90 10.18 12.65
C GLY A 333 -4.33 8.94 11.99
N TRP A 334 -3.09 8.68 12.33
CA TRP A 334 -2.40 7.44 12.05
C TRP A 334 -2.43 6.58 13.31
N PHE A 335 -2.63 5.29 13.18
CA PHE A 335 -2.47 4.36 14.29
C PHE A 335 -1.61 3.19 13.84
N ALA A 336 -0.68 2.79 14.71
CA ALA A 336 0.17 1.66 14.50
C ALA A 336 -0.64 0.36 14.58
N VAL A 337 -0.35 -0.56 13.66
CA VAL A 337 -0.82 -1.94 13.73
C VAL A 337 0.13 -2.71 14.65
N LYS A 338 -0.41 -3.56 15.52
CA LYS A 338 0.42 -4.40 16.39
C LYS A 338 1.23 -5.39 15.54
N ARG A 339 2.55 -5.40 15.76
CA ARG A 339 3.50 -6.31 15.09
C ARG A 339 3.57 -7.67 15.79
N TYR A 340 4.01 -8.69 15.06
CA TYR A 340 4.19 -10.07 15.55
C TYR A 340 5.51 -10.67 15.07
#